data_5f08227e8be2c2ba54baae177dc76bfb
#
_entry.id   5f08227e8be2c2ba54baae177dc76bfb
#
_cell.length_a   1.000
_cell.length_b   1.000
_cell.length_c   1.000
_cell.angle_alpha   90.00
_cell.angle_beta   90.00
_cell.angle_gamma   90.00
#
_symmetry.space_group_name_H-M   'P 1'
#
loop_
_entity.id
_entity.type
_entity.pdbx_description
1 polymer ?
#
loop_
_entity_poly.entity_id
_entity_poly.type
_entity_poly.pdbx_seq_one_letter_code
_entity_poly.pdbx_strand_id
1 'polypeptide(L)'
;MSGLQRGSVAVVGAAESDLGQLAPHTSPLDMMAQATLRALDDCGLKLSDIDGIFSATSQVRLSPMALAEYLRMKPRYFDGTIIGGSSFMSHVAHAQGAIQAGLCEVALITYGSTQRSVSRAAASPREYNYYETPYKPVLPASAYALAAARHMHEFGTTREQLAE
;
A
#
# COMPACT_ATOMS: atom_id res chain seq x y z
N MET A 1 -1.35 12.18 -28.08
CA MET A 1 -1.15 11.12 -27.06
C MET A 1 -2.53 10.67 -26.63
N SER A 2 -2.92 9.43 -26.90
CA SER A 2 -4.17 8.87 -26.39
C SER A 2 -3.98 8.66 -24.87
N GLY A 3 -4.81 9.30 -24.05
CA GLY A 3 -4.84 9.09 -22.60
C GLY A 3 -5.27 7.64 -22.25
N LEU A 4 -5.37 7.33 -20.97
CA LEU A 4 -5.86 6.03 -20.51
C LEU A 4 -7.26 5.76 -21.10
N GLN A 5 -7.40 4.65 -21.80
CA GLN A 5 -8.64 4.28 -22.46
C GLN A 5 -9.63 3.68 -21.44
N ARG A 6 -10.80 4.28 -21.32
CA ARG A 6 -11.87 3.77 -20.44
C ARG A 6 -12.30 2.37 -20.87
N GLY A 7 -12.44 1.47 -19.89
CA GLY A 7 -12.92 0.09 -20.12
C GLY A 7 -11.91 -0.84 -20.78
N SER A 8 -10.63 -0.46 -20.84
CA SER A 8 -9.56 -1.31 -21.43
C SER A 8 -9.02 -2.37 -20.48
N VAL A 9 -9.27 -2.23 -19.19
CA VAL A 9 -8.86 -3.19 -18.15
C VAL A 9 -10.05 -3.46 -17.21
N ALA A 10 -10.01 -4.59 -16.51
CA ALA A 10 -10.98 -4.97 -15.51
C ALA A 10 -10.30 -5.46 -14.24
N VAL A 11 -10.90 -5.24 -13.08
CA VAL A 11 -10.56 -5.93 -11.84
C VAL A 11 -11.30 -7.27 -11.88
N VAL A 12 -10.57 -8.37 -11.89
CA VAL A 12 -11.12 -9.72 -12.08
C VAL A 12 -11.17 -10.53 -10.80
N GLY A 13 -10.35 -10.20 -9.80
CA GLY A 13 -10.37 -10.85 -8.49
C GLY A 13 -10.02 -9.87 -7.39
N ALA A 14 -10.62 -10.04 -6.20
CA ALA A 14 -10.34 -9.22 -5.03
C ALA A 14 -10.51 -10.06 -3.75
N ALA A 15 -9.56 -9.96 -2.84
CA ALA A 15 -9.62 -10.67 -1.57
C ALA A 15 -8.81 -9.96 -0.47
N GLU A 16 -9.14 -10.29 0.75
CA GLU A 16 -8.43 -9.84 1.94
C GLU A 16 -7.65 -10.99 2.58
N SER A 17 -6.53 -10.66 3.21
CA SER A 17 -5.84 -11.55 4.13
C SER A 17 -6.58 -11.61 5.46
N ASP A 18 -6.08 -12.45 6.39
CA ASP A 18 -6.56 -12.42 7.78
C ASP A 18 -6.33 -11.03 8.38
N LEU A 19 -7.31 -10.57 9.16
CA LEU A 19 -7.34 -9.23 9.72
C LEU A 19 -7.09 -9.23 11.22
N GLY A 20 -6.71 -8.08 11.75
CA GLY A 20 -6.60 -7.87 13.19
C GLY A 20 -5.22 -8.14 13.76
N GLN A 21 -5.14 -8.77 14.91
CA GLN A 21 -3.89 -9.15 15.54
C GLN A 21 -3.45 -10.51 14.98
N LEU A 22 -2.30 -10.50 14.35
CA LEU A 22 -1.77 -11.67 13.64
C LEU A 22 -0.98 -12.59 14.58
N ALA A 23 -0.82 -13.84 14.16
CA ALA A 23 0.03 -14.80 14.86
C ALA A 23 1.48 -14.29 14.96
N PRO A 24 2.21 -14.68 16.02
CA PRO A 24 3.64 -14.38 16.11
C PRO A 24 4.38 -14.82 14.83
N HIS A 25 5.35 -14.02 14.42
CA HIS A 25 6.17 -14.27 13.22
C HIS A 25 5.48 -14.11 11.87
N THR A 26 4.21 -13.71 11.80
CA THR A 26 3.57 -13.33 10.53
C THR A 26 4.23 -12.07 9.98
N SER A 27 4.68 -12.12 8.75
CA SER A 27 5.31 -11.00 8.04
C SER A 27 4.31 -10.28 7.11
N PRO A 28 4.59 -9.05 6.67
CA PRO A 28 3.79 -8.40 5.63
C PRO A 28 3.75 -9.19 4.32
N LEU A 29 4.80 -9.94 3.99
CA LEU A 29 4.83 -10.80 2.80
C LEU A 29 3.86 -11.98 2.92
N ASP A 30 3.72 -12.57 4.11
CA ASP A 30 2.72 -13.62 4.36
C ASP A 30 1.30 -13.09 4.10
N MET A 31 1.02 -11.86 4.55
CA MET A 31 -0.28 -11.21 4.33
C MET A 31 -0.56 -10.95 2.85
N MET A 32 0.45 -10.42 2.14
CA MET A 32 0.36 -10.21 0.69
C MET A 32 0.15 -11.51 -0.06
N ALA A 33 0.89 -12.57 0.31
CA ALA A 33 0.77 -13.89 -0.31
C ALA A 33 -0.62 -14.49 -0.07
N GLN A 34 -1.12 -14.42 1.16
CA GLN A 34 -2.45 -14.92 1.51
C GLN A 34 -3.54 -14.21 0.71
N ALA A 35 -3.52 -12.87 0.67
CA ALA A 35 -4.48 -12.09 -0.11
C ALA A 35 -4.38 -12.41 -1.60
N THR A 36 -3.16 -12.54 -2.13
CA THR A 36 -2.92 -12.88 -3.53
C THR A 36 -3.52 -14.23 -3.90
N LEU A 37 -3.27 -15.27 -3.10
CA LEU A 37 -3.79 -16.62 -3.38
C LEU A 37 -5.33 -16.65 -3.34
N ARG A 38 -5.93 -15.93 -2.37
CA ARG A 38 -7.39 -15.82 -2.26
C ARG A 38 -8.00 -15.05 -3.45
N ALA A 39 -7.35 -13.97 -3.92
CA ALA A 39 -7.82 -13.22 -5.07
C ALA A 39 -7.70 -14.02 -6.37
N LEU A 40 -6.68 -14.87 -6.50
CA LEU A 40 -6.55 -15.78 -7.62
C LEU A 40 -7.63 -16.87 -7.62
N ASP A 41 -7.95 -17.40 -6.45
CA ASP A 41 -9.04 -18.37 -6.28
C ASP A 41 -10.40 -17.77 -6.64
N ASP A 42 -10.64 -16.49 -6.27
CA ASP A 42 -11.85 -15.73 -6.59
C ASP A 42 -12.08 -15.60 -8.12
N CYS A 43 -11.01 -15.44 -8.90
CA CYS A 43 -11.10 -15.24 -10.36
C CYS A 43 -10.68 -16.46 -11.20
N GLY A 44 -10.22 -17.54 -10.59
CA GLY A 44 -9.79 -18.75 -11.28
C GLY A 44 -8.44 -18.62 -12.02
N LEU A 45 -7.68 -17.56 -11.77
CA LEU A 45 -6.32 -17.38 -12.30
C LEU A 45 -5.30 -18.13 -11.45
N LYS A 46 -4.11 -18.34 -12.03
CA LYS A 46 -2.97 -18.96 -11.37
C LYS A 46 -1.88 -17.94 -11.11
N LEU A 47 -1.01 -18.25 -10.16
CA LEU A 47 0.15 -17.42 -9.85
C LEU A 47 1.07 -17.20 -11.06
N SER A 48 1.14 -18.19 -11.96
CA SER A 48 1.90 -18.12 -13.22
C SER A 48 1.33 -17.16 -14.25
N ASP A 49 0.07 -16.75 -14.11
CA ASP A 49 -0.59 -15.85 -15.05
C ASP A 49 -0.27 -14.37 -14.75
N ILE A 50 0.20 -14.09 -13.53
CA ILE A 50 0.60 -12.74 -13.12
C ILE A 50 1.96 -12.40 -13.71
N ASP A 51 2.02 -11.34 -14.48
CA ASP A 51 3.24 -10.84 -15.11
C ASP A 51 3.57 -9.37 -14.78
N GLY A 52 2.73 -8.70 -13.99
CA GLY A 52 2.99 -7.40 -13.39
C GLY A 52 2.73 -7.38 -11.88
N ILE A 53 3.64 -6.82 -11.08
CA ILE A 53 3.47 -6.67 -9.62
C ILE A 53 3.54 -5.21 -9.22
N PHE A 54 2.51 -4.78 -8.46
CA PHE A 54 2.36 -3.45 -7.91
C PHE A 54 2.18 -3.57 -6.39
N SER A 55 3.11 -3.06 -5.62
CA SER A 55 3.08 -3.21 -4.17
C SER A 55 3.81 -2.08 -3.47
N ALA A 56 3.26 -1.60 -2.36
CA ALA A 56 3.87 -0.58 -1.52
C ALA A 56 3.61 -0.89 -0.04
N THR A 57 4.65 -0.90 0.76
CA THR A 57 4.56 -0.97 2.22
C THR A 57 5.81 -0.37 2.84
N SER A 58 5.68 0.29 3.97
CA SER A 58 6.82 0.81 4.74
C SER A 58 7.61 -0.28 5.48
N GLN A 59 7.05 -1.48 5.60
CA GLN A 59 7.63 -2.57 6.38
C GLN A 59 8.53 -3.51 5.57
N VAL A 60 8.45 -3.47 4.25
CA VAL A 60 9.26 -4.31 3.36
C VAL A 60 9.96 -3.44 2.33
N ARG A 61 11.28 -3.44 2.37
CA ARG A 61 12.09 -2.75 1.38
C ARG A 61 11.94 -3.42 0.02
N LEU A 62 11.75 -2.62 -1.05
CA LEU A 62 11.58 -3.11 -2.42
C LEU A 62 10.42 -4.14 -2.52
N SER A 63 9.28 -3.82 -1.92
CA SER A 63 8.18 -4.75 -1.71
C SER A 63 7.74 -5.55 -2.95
N PRO A 64 7.68 -5.00 -4.19
CA PRO A 64 7.31 -5.81 -5.35
C PRO A 64 8.33 -6.92 -5.67
N MET A 65 9.62 -6.63 -5.52
CA MET A 65 10.70 -7.60 -5.76
C MET A 65 10.73 -8.67 -4.67
N ALA A 66 10.63 -8.24 -3.40
CA ALA A 66 10.59 -9.17 -2.27
C ALA A 66 9.38 -10.11 -2.35
N LEU A 67 8.23 -9.62 -2.79
CA LEU A 67 7.03 -10.44 -2.99
C LEU A 67 7.22 -11.42 -4.15
N ALA A 68 7.81 -10.98 -5.27
CA ALA A 68 8.10 -11.86 -6.40
C ALA A 68 9.03 -13.02 -6.00
N GLU A 69 10.07 -12.74 -5.22
CA GLU A 69 10.98 -13.75 -4.67
C GLU A 69 10.23 -14.69 -3.73
N TYR A 70 9.46 -14.14 -2.79
CA TYR A 70 8.68 -14.92 -1.81
C TYR A 70 7.71 -15.88 -2.48
N LEU A 71 6.99 -15.44 -3.51
CA LEU A 71 6.04 -16.23 -4.29
C LEU A 71 6.69 -17.02 -5.44
N ARG A 72 8.02 -16.92 -5.61
CA ARG A 72 8.77 -17.56 -6.70
C ARG A 72 8.25 -17.21 -8.09
N MET A 73 7.84 -15.96 -8.27
CA MET A 73 7.31 -15.42 -9.53
C MET A 73 8.42 -14.78 -10.35
N LYS A 74 8.19 -14.67 -11.67
CA LYS A 74 9.09 -13.97 -12.61
C LYS A 74 8.29 -12.96 -13.44
N PRO A 75 7.74 -11.91 -12.85
CA PRO A 75 6.97 -10.91 -13.58
C PRO A 75 7.86 -10.11 -14.52
N ARG A 76 7.26 -9.58 -15.58
CA ARG A 76 7.91 -8.70 -16.56
C ARG A 76 7.92 -7.24 -16.12
N TYR A 77 6.96 -6.85 -15.25
CA TYR A 77 6.77 -5.47 -14.82
C TYR A 77 6.67 -5.35 -13.29
N PHE A 78 7.30 -4.32 -12.76
CA PHE A 78 7.29 -4.01 -11.32
C PHE A 78 6.99 -2.53 -11.10
N ASP A 79 6.13 -2.21 -10.13
CA ASP A 79 5.91 -0.86 -9.63
C ASP A 79 5.85 -0.86 -8.10
N GLY A 80 6.70 -0.05 -7.50
CA GLY A 80 6.79 0.15 -6.06
C GLY A 80 6.50 1.59 -5.63
N THR A 81 5.73 2.33 -6.42
CA THR A 81 5.36 3.72 -6.09
C THR A 81 4.70 3.79 -4.72
N ILE A 82 5.29 4.57 -3.82
CA ILE A 82 4.78 4.76 -2.46
C ILE A 82 4.49 6.24 -2.20
N ILE A 83 3.20 6.56 -2.09
CA ILE A 83 2.66 7.90 -1.78
C ILE A 83 1.69 7.86 -0.59
N GLY A 84 1.92 6.96 0.35
CA GLY A 84 1.05 6.71 1.49
C GLY A 84 -0.16 5.83 1.12
N GLY A 85 -1.28 6.00 1.81
CA GLY A 85 -2.47 5.18 1.61
C GLY A 85 -3.08 5.24 0.21
N SER A 86 -2.80 6.30 -0.55
CA SER A 86 -3.25 6.47 -1.94
C SER A 86 -2.43 5.69 -2.97
N SER A 87 -1.35 5.02 -2.56
CA SER A 87 -0.49 4.22 -3.47
C SER A 87 -1.28 3.25 -4.32
N PHE A 88 -2.25 2.56 -3.73
CA PHE A 88 -3.00 1.50 -4.42
C PHE A 88 -3.94 2.04 -5.49
N MET A 89 -4.47 3.24 -5.31
CA MET A 89 -5.24 3.94 -6.35
C MET A 89 -4.33 4.37 -7.52
N SER A 90 -3.11 4.84 -7.21
CA SER A 90 -2.10 5.12 -8.22
C SER A 90 -1.67 3.85 -8.96
N HIS A 91 -1.52 2.73 -8.24
CA HIS A 91 -1.18 1.43 -8.84
C HIS A 91 -2.27 0.97 -9.83
N VAL A 92 -3.55 1.22 -9.58
CA VAL A 92 -4.62 0.91 -10.55
C VAL A 92 -4.40 1.69 -11.87
N ALA A 93 -4.10 2.98 -11.79
CA ALA A 93 -3.83 3.80 -12.96
C ALA A 93 -2.53 3.37 -13.68
N HIS A 94 -1.49 3.06 -12.91
CA HIS A 94 -0.21 2.57 -13.46
C HIS A 94 -0.37 1.20 -14.11
N ALA A 95 -1.12 0.27 -13.49
CA ALA A 95 -1.43 -1.04 -14.06
C ALA A 95 -2.18 -0.92 -15.38
N GLN A 96 -3.20 -0.05 -15.44
CA GLN A 96 -3.91 0.24 -16.68
C GLN A 96 -2.95 0.74 -17.76
N GLY A 97 -2.07 1.69 -17.42
CA GLY A 97 -1.05 2.21 -18.36
C GLY A 97 -0.08 1.14 -18.82
N ALA A 98 0.41 0.29 -17.91
CA ALA A 98 1.33 -0.80 -18.21
C ALA A 98 0.69 -1.86 -19.14
N ILE A 99 -0.56 -2.24 -18.89
CA ILE A 99 -1.32 -3.18 -19.73
C ILE A 99 -1.55 -2.58 -21.12
N GLN A 100 -1.98 -1.34 -21.21
CA GLN A 100 -2.19 -0.66 -22.50
C GLN A 100 -0.89 -0.49 -23.30
N ALA A 101 0.25 -0.37 -22.63
CA ALA A 101 1.57 -0.31 -23.25
C ALA A 101 2.15 -1.69 -23.61
N GLY A 102 1.47 -2.79 -23.27
CA GLY A 102 1.94 -4.16 -23.50
C GLY A 102 3.08 -4.59 -22.58
N LEU A 103 3.29 -3.88 -21.47
CA LEU A 103 4.35 -4.20 -20.50
C LEU A 103 3.98 -5.37 -19.59
N CYS A 104 2.69 -5.58 -19.33
CA CYS A 104 2.12 -6.75 -18.67
C CYS A 104 0.69 -6.99 -19.17
N GLU A 105 0.13 -8.15 -18.87
CA GLU A 105 -1.24 -8.54 -19.21
C GLU A 105 -2.10 -8.73 -17.96
N VAL A 106 -1.51 -9.30 -16.90
CA VAL A 106 -2.18 -9.56 -15.61
C VAL A 106 -1.41 -8.88 -14.50
N ALA A 107 -2.00 -7.85 -13.93
CA ALA A 107 -1.40 -7.04 -12.87
C ALA A 107 -1.93 -7.46 -11.49
N LEU A 108 -1.01 -7.82 -10.58
CA LEU A 108 -1.28 -7.98 -9.15
C LEU A 108 -1.03 -6.66 -8.43
N ILE A 109 -2.05 -6.13 -7.75
CA ILE A 109 -1.93 -5.00 -6.83
C ILE A 109 -2.16 -5.54 -5.42
N THR A 110 -1.17 -5.44 -4.53
CA THR A 110 -1.29 -6.01 -3.19
C THR A 110 -0.62 -5.19 -2.11
N TYR A 111 -1.13 -5.32 -0.90
CA TYR A 111 -0.65 -4.69 0.32
C TYR A 111 -0.64 -5.67 1.49
N GLY A 112 0.37 -5.56 2.32
CA GLY A 112 0.44 -6.27 3.59
C GLY A 112 1.05 -5.40 4.67
N SER A 113 0.49 -5.49 5.88
CA SER A 113 0.98 -4.76 7.04
C SER A 113 0.66 -5.50 8.33
N THR A 114 1.63 -5.55 9.22
CA THR A 114 1.50 -6.15 10.55
C THR A 114 1.47 -5.11 11.67
N GLN A 115 1.04 -3.87 11.36
CA GLN A 115 1.11 -2.73 12.28
C GLN A 115 0.44 -2.94 13.64
N ARG A 116 -0.64 -3.73 13.72
CA ARG A 116 -1.31 -4.06 14.99
C ARG A 116 -0.55 -5.07 15.84
N SER A 117 0.32 -5.86 15.23
CA SER A 117 1.02 -6.99 15.87
C SER A 117 2.47 -6.69 16.22
N VAL A 118 3.04 -5.61 15.68
CA VAL A 118 4.44 -5.22 15.91
C VAL A 118 4.54 -3.87 16.61
N SER A 119 5.74 -3.55 17.13
CA SER A 119 5.98 -2.25 17.72
C SER A 119 5.83 -1.12 16.69
N ARG A 120 5.46 0.06 17.15
CA ARG A 120 5.33 1.24 16.29
C ARG A 120 6.61 1.56 15.49
N ALA A 121 7.77 1.34 16.09
CA ALA A 121 9.07 1.56 15.42
C ALA A 121 9.28 0.59 14.25
N ALA A 122 8.82 -0.65 14.38
CA ALA A 122 8.89 -1.65 13.30
C ALA A 122 7.81 -1.45 12.22
N ALA A 123 6.65 -0.88 12.61
CA ALA A 123 5.54 -0.65 11.70
C ALA A 123 5.77 0.50 10.72
N SER A 124 6.47 1.55 11.15
CA SER A 124 6.74 2.75 10.34
C SER A 124 8.13 3.25 10.65
N PRO A 125 9.15 2.85 9.90
CA PRO A 125 10.48 3.42 10.03
C PRO A 125 10.38 4.93 9.81
N ARG A 126 11.02 5.70 10.71
CA ARG A 126 10.97 7.15 10.67
C ARG A 126 12.00 7.67 9.66
N GLU A 127 11.55 8.56 8.79
CA GLU A 127 12.46 9.45 8.10
C GLU A 127 13.00 10.50 9.10
N TYR A 128 14.30 10.77 9.06
CA TYR A 128 14.92 11.79 9.89
C TYR A 128 14.60 13.18 9.33
N ASN A 129 13.78 13.95 10.08
CA ASN A 129 13.65 15.38 9.85
C ASN A 129 14.50 16.10 10.90
N TYR A 130 15.62 16.69 10.48
CA TYR A 130 16.58 17.33 11.38
C TYR A 130 15.97 18.46 12.23
N TYR A 131 14.99 19.19 11.69
CA TYR A 131 14.35 20.31 12.39
C TYR A 131 13.27 19.86 13.36
N GLU A 132 12.65 18.72 13.15
CA GLU A 132 11.57 18.19 13.98
C GLU A 132 12.06 17.22 15.04
N THR A 133 13.17 16.52 14.77
CA THR A 133 13.74 15.49 15.67
C THR A 133 13.95 15.96 17.11
N PRO A 134 14.42 17.20 17.39
CA PRO A 134 14.57 17.69 18.76
C PRO A 134 13.26 17.73 19.57
N TYR A 135 12.13 17.90 18.90
CA TYR A 135 10.79 17.96 19.52
C TYR A 135 10.14 16.57 19.69
N LYS A 136 10.77 15.51 19.20
CA LYS A 136 10.32 14.11 19.28
C LYS A 136 8.84 13.94 18.85
N PRO A 137 8.42 14.44 17.67
CA PRO A 137 7.03 14.39 17.26
C PRO A 137 6.55 12.94 17.09
N VAL A 138 5.28 12.75 17.43
CA VAL A 138 4.57 11.48 17.21
C VAL A 138 3.82 11.58 15.88
N LEU A 139 4.50 11.28 14.78
CA LEU A 139 3.90 11.37 13.45
C LEU A 139 2.96 10.17 13.19
N PRO A 140 1.85 10.42 12.47
CA PRO A 140 1.39 11.70 11.90
C PRO A 140 0.60 12.56 12.89
N ALA A 141 0.26 12.06 14.10
CA ALA A 141 -0.63 12.70 15.04
C ALA A 141 -0.16 14.12 15.44
N SER A 142 1.15 14.33 15.67
CA SER A 142 1.66 15.66 16.01
C SER A 142 1.47 16.67 14.89
N ALA A 143 1.64 16.25 13.62
CA ALA A 143 1.46 17.13 12.46
C ALA A 143 -0.01 17.56 12.34
N TYR A 144 -0.94 16.63 12.47
CA TYR A 144 -2.38 16.94 12.45
C TYR A 144 -2.81 17.80 13.63
N ALA A 145 -2.26 17.54 14.82
CA ALA A 145 -2.55 18.36 16.00
C ALA A 145 -2.09 19.81 15.82
N LEU A 146 -0.93 20.03 15.22
CA LEU A 146 -0.44 21.38 14.92
C LEU A 146 -1.31 22.07 13.86
N ALA A 147 -1.70 21.36 12.81
CA ALA A 147 -2.59 21.87 11.77
C ALA A 147 -3.97 22.24 12.36
N ALA A 148 -4.53 21.37 13.20
CA ALA A 148 -5.79 21.64 13.90
C ALA A 148 -5.67 22.83 14.84
N ALA A 149 -4.60 22.92 15.63
CA ALA A 149 -4.37 24.05 16.53
C ALA A 149 -4.27 25.39 15.77
N ARG A 150 -3.59 25.41 14.63
CA ARG A 150 -3.52 26.58 13.76
C ARG A 150 -4.90 26.95 13.20
N HIS A 151 -5.66 25.98 12.72
CA HIS A 151 -7.01 26.20 12.20
C HIS A 151 -7.94 26.78 13.28
N MET A 152 -7.88 26.24 14.50
CA MET A 152 -8.64 26.76 15.64
C MET A 152 -8.24 28.21 15.95
N HIS A 153 -6.95 28.54 15.88
CA HIS A 153 -6.46 29.90 16.11
C HIS A 153 -6.92 30.89 15.03
N GLU A 154 -6.84 30.50 13.76
CA GLU A 154 -7.15 31.39 12.63
C GLU A 154 -8.67 31.55 12.39
N PHE A 155 -9.45 30.49 12.60
CA PHE A 155 -10.86 30.45 12.23
C PHE A 155 -11.83 30.28 13.43
N GLY A 156 -11.31 30.19 14.64
CA GLY A 156 -12.15 30.04 15.86
C GLY A 156 -12.83 28.68 15.99
N THR A 157 -12.40 27.67 15.21
CA THR A 157 -12.92 26.29 15.28
C THR A 157 -12.72 25.71 16.68
N THR A 158 -13.75 25.08 17.24
CA THR A 158 -13.69 24.47 18.56
C THR A 158 -13.31 22.99 18.51
N ARG A 159 -12.97 22.45 19.68
CA ARG A 159 -12.68 21.01 19.82
C ARG A 159 -13.90 20.14 19.54
N GLU A 160 -15.08 20.63 19.92
CA GLU A 160 -16.37 19.97 19.74
C GLU A 160 -16.65 19.82 18.23
N GLN A 161 -16.41 20.87 17.44
CA GLN A 161 -16.56 20.84 15.97
C GLN A 161 -15.57 19.89 15.29
N LEU A 162 -14.40 19.64 15.89
CA LEU A 162 -13.44 18.65 15.36
C LEU A 162 -13.79 17.22 15.79
N ALA A 163 -14.70 17.03 16.76
CA ALA A 163 -15.11 15.73 17.27
C ALA A 163 -16.39 15.20 16.62
N GLU A 164 -17.16 16.04 15.90
CA GLU A 164 -18.32 15.65 15.10
C GLU A 164 -17.89 14.95 13.79
#